data_e0dc800f91c5daf491effade5441a392
#
_entry.id   e0dc800f91c5daf491effade5441a392
#
_cell.length_a   1.000
_cell.length_b   1.000
_cell.length_c   1.000
_cell.angle_alpha   90.00
_cell.angle_beta   90.00
_cell.angle_gamma   90.00
#
_symmetry.space_group_name_H-M   'P 1'
#
loop_
_entity.id
_entity.type
_entity.pdbx_description
1 polymer ?
#
loop_
_entity_poly.entity_id
_entity_poly.type
_entity_poly.pdbx_seq_one_letter_code
_entity_poly.pdbx_strand_id
1 'polypeptide(L)'
;MELLPNINFQFDMIFADPPYFLSNGGISVQSGKQVSVNKGNWDKSQGFEKDNDFNRQWLALCREKLTDNGTIWVSGTFHNIFSVAQSMTELGYKILNCITWQKNNPPPNLSCRYFTHSTEFILWAKKSAKSKHYFNYDLMKSINGGTQMRDVWTLPAIAKWEKSCGKHPTQKPLPLLSRIILASTKENDWILDPFSGSSTTGIASTVLGRRFLGLERETEFLEMSKARREELKNIQIKQDYYQRISKYADTKCMNIFEVREPEPYYGRDLEIE
;
A
#
# COMPACT_ATOMS: atom_id res chain seq x y z
N MET A 1 -2.20 15.59 -4.80
CA MET A 1 -1.16 16.32 -4.02
C MET A 1 -1.72 17.58 -3.36
N GLU A 2 -2.64 18.27 -3.99
CA GLU A 2 -3.25 19.51 -3.47
C GLU A 2 -4.00 19.35 -2.14
N LEU A 3 -4.54 18.16 -1.88
CA LEU A 3 -5.30 17.89 -0.65
C LEU A 3 -4.41 17.58 0.57
N LEU A 4 -3.20 17.04 0.37
CA LEU A 4 -2.33 16.66 1.49
C LEU A 4 -2.00 17.82 2.43
N PRO A 5 -1.64 19.02 1.95
CA PRO A 5 -1.35 20.16 2.83
C PRO A 5 -2.51 20.53 3.75
N ASN A 6 -3.76 20.35 3.27
CA ASN A 6 -4.97 20.76 3.98
C ASN A 6 -5.41 19.76 5.08
N ILE A 7 -4.74 18.62 5.22
CA ILE A 7 -5.01 17.66 6.29
C ILE A 7 -4.32 18.13 7.57
N ASN A 8 -5.08 18.46 8.60
CA ASN A 8 -4.56 19.05 9.85
C ASN A 8 -4.21 18.01 10.93
N PHE A 9 -3.95 16.74 10.57
CA PHE A 9 -3.50 15.72 11.51
C PHE A 9 -2.41 14.83 10.89
N GLN A 10 -1.77 14.01 11.73
CA GLN A 10 -0.67 13.13 11.34
C GLN A 10 -1.08 11.66 11.41
N PHE A 11 -0.39 10.83 10.65
CA PHE A 11 -0.64 9.41 10.49
C PHE A 11 0.49 8.59 11.09
N ASP A 12 0.14 7.43 11.63
CA ASP A 12 1.10 6.48 12.20
C ASP A 12 1.80 5.68 11.10
N MET A 13 1.09 5.45 9.99
CA MET A 13 1.63 4.78 8.81
C MET A 13 1.12 5.43 7.52
N ILE A 14 1.99 5.51 6.51
CA ILE A 14 1.61 5.83 5.14
C ILE A 14 1.98 4.63 4.27
N PHE A 15 1.03 4.18 3.44
CA PHE A 15 1.34 3.30 2.30
C PHE A 15 1.14 4.10 1.02
N ALA A 16 2.10 4.04 0.11
CA ALA A 16 2.06 4.74 -1.17
C ALA A 16 2.38 3.80 -2.33
N ASP A 17 1.51 3.78 -3.33
CA ASP A 17 1.71 3.12 -4.63
C ASP A 17 1.73 4.18 -5.74
N PRO A 18 2.81 4.99 -5.83
CA PRO A 18 2.88 6.12 -6.75
C PRO A 18 2.91 5.66 -8.21
N PRO A 19 2.68 6.54 -9.18
CA PRO A 19 2.92 6.25 -10.60
C PRO A 19 4.32 5.70 -10.84
N TYR A 20 4.42 4.65 -11.67
CA TYR A 20 5.71 4.03 -12.04
C TYR A 20 6.29 4.59 -13.33
N PHE A 21 5.52 5.48 -14.00
CA PHE A 21 5.89 6.12 -15.26
C PHE A 21 6.13 5.13 -16.41
N LEU A 22 5.39 4.03 -16.45
CA LEU A 22 5.54 2.94 -17.43
C LEU A 22 4.56 3.03 -18.62
N SER A 23 3.61 3.96 -18.61
CA SER A 23 2.57 4.09 -19.66
C SER A 23 3.08 4.81 -20.91
N ASN A 24 4.18 4.30 -21.49
CA ASN A 24 4.87 4.88 -22.64
C ASN A 24 4.70 4.07 -23.95
N GLY A 25 3.60 3.30 -24.10
CA GLY A 25 3.25 2.61 -25.34
C GLY A 25 3.79 1.19 -25.51
N GLY A 26 4.10 0.46 -24.42
CA GLY A 26 4.54 -0.94 -24.48
C GLY A 26 3.40 -1.95 -24.62
N ILE A 27 3.77 -3.22 -24.93
CA ILE A 27 2.88 -4.37 -25.01
C ILE A 27 3.36 -5.45 -24.05
N SER A 28 2.43 -6.14 -23.39
CA SER A 28 2.65 -7.30 -22.52
C SER A 28 1.69 -8.42 -22.89
N VAL A 29 1.85 -9.60 -22.27
CA VAL A 29 0.90 -10.72 -22.41
C VAL A 29 0.22 -10.98 -21.08
N GLN A 30 -1.10 -11.10 -21.10
CA GLN A 30 -1.91 -11.53 -19.99
C GLN A 30 -2.83 -12.66 -20.41
N SER A 31 -2.73 -13.81 -19.78
CA SER A 31 -3.53 -15.01 -20.11
C SER A 31 -3.47 -15.38 -21.61
N GLY A 32 -2.26 -15.32 -22.21
CA GLY A 32 -2.04 -15.65 -23.62
C GLY A 32 -2.46 -14.58 -24.64
N LYS A 33 -2.99 -13.43 -24.20
CA LYS A 33 -3.41 -12.32 -25.06
C LYS A 33 -2.48 -11.12 -24.94
N GLN A 34 -2.16 -10.49 -26.05
CA GLN A 34 -1.45 -9.21 -26.03
C GLN A 34 -2.31 -8.12 -25.39
N VAL A 35 -1.76 -7.39 -24.43
CA VAL A 35 -2.42 -6.28 -23.74
C VAL A 35 -1.49 -5.07 -23.72
N SER A 36 -2.06 -3.87 -23.82
CA SER A 36 -1.30 -2.64 -23.61
C SER A 36 -0.82 -2.52 -22.17
N VAL A 37 0.41 -2.04 -21.99
CA VAL A 37 0.94 -1.72 -20.65
C VAL A 37 0.47 -0.36 -20.14
N ASN A 38 -0.19 0.45 -20.98
CA ASN A 38 -0.70 1.76 -20.57
C ASN A 38 -1.73 1.62 -19.45
N LYS A 39 -1.52 2.34 -18.35
CA LYS A 39 -2.39 2.35 -17.16
C LYS A 39 -3.29 3.58 -17.11
N GLY A 40 -2.93 4.62 -17.83
CA GLY A 40 -3.63 5.89 -17.87
C GLY A 40 -2.67 7.06 -18.06
N ASN A 41 -3.24 8.26 -18.26
CA ASN A 41 -2.42 9.48 -18.42
C ASN A 41 -1.62 9.84 -17.15
N TRP A 42 -2.09 9.39 -15.99
CA TRP A 42 -1.45 9.61 -14.70
C TRP A 42 -0.12 8.84 -14.54
N ASP A 43 0.11 7.78 -15.33
CA ASP A 43 1.32 6.95 -15.29
C ASP A 43 2.27 7.21 -16.47
N LYS A 44 2.08 8.31 -17.22
CA LYS A 44 3.01 8.72 -18.28
C LYS A 44 4.20 9.45 -17.73
N SER A 45 5.42 9.06 -18.16
CA SER A 45 6.63 9.81 -17.88
C SER A 45 6.59 11.18 -18.58
N GLN A 46 7.04 12.19 -17.84
CA GLN A 46 7.29 13.54 -18.36
C GLN A 46 8.79 13.82 -18.54
N GLY A 47 9.62 12.78 -18.41
CA GLY A 47 11.06 12.82 -18.43
C GLY A 47 11.68 12.70 -17.03
N PHE A 48 12.91 12.21 -17.00
CA PHE A 48 13.61 11.81 -15.79
C PHE A 48 13.60 12.86 -14.67
N GLU A 49 13.89 14.11 -14.99
CA GLU A 49 13.94 15.18 -14.00
C GLU A 49 12.57 15.46 -13.38
N LYS A 50 11.52 15.58 -14.20
CA LYS A 50 10.16 15.85 -13.72
C LYS A 50 9.60 14.70 -12.90
N ASP A 51 9.89 13.46 -13.29
CA ASP A 51 9.46 12.27 -12.57
C ASP A 51 10.15 12.21 -11.19
N ASN A 52 11.42 12.59 -11.11
CA ASN A 52 12.15 12.69 -9.84
C ASN A 52 11.66 13.85 -8.97
N ASP A 53 11.37 15.01 -9.56
CA ASP A 53 10.81 16.15 -8.82
C ASP A 53 9.43 15.81 -8.25
N PHE A 54 8.60 15.11 -9.01
CA PHE A 54 7.33 14.59 -8.49
C PHE A 54 7.56 13.68 -7.27
N ASN A 55 8.54 12.76 -7.33
CA ASN A 55 8.86 11.88 -6.21
C ASN A 55 9.30 12.67 -4.97
N ARG A 56 10.14 13.68 -5.12
CA ARG A 56 10.56 14.56 -4.01
C ARG A 56 9.39 15.30 -3.39
N GLN A 57 8.50 15.86 -4.22
CA GLN A 57 7.37 16.66 -3.74
C GLN A 57 6.39 15.84 -2.89
N TRP A 58 5.89 14.72 -3.41
CA TRP A 58 4.92 13.95 -2.66
C TRP A 58 5.54 13.28 -1.41
N LEU A 59 6.81 12.86 -1.46
CA LEU A 59 7.50 12.33 -0.30
C LEU A 59 7.71 13.39 0.78
N ALA A 60 8.04 14.64 0.41
CA ALA A 60 8.14 15.74 1.36
C ALA A 60 6.82 15.98 2.09
N LEU A 61 5.70 16.06 1.36
CA LEU A 61 4.36 16.19 1.94
C LEU A 61 4.00 15.00 2.85
N CYS A 62 4.28 13.78 2.42
CA CYS A 62 4.04 12.59 3.25
C CYS A 62 4.85 12.63 4.55
N ARG A 63 6.09 13.12 4.50
CA ARG A 63 6.94 13.23 5.68
C ARG A 63 6.37 14.18 6.73
N GLU A 64 5.78 15.29 6.32
CA GLU A 64 5.09 16.24 7.21
C GLU A 64 3.86 15.60 7.87
N LYS A 65 3.16 14.72 7.14
CA LYS A 65 1.96 14.03 7.62
C LYS A 65 2.25 12.79 8.46
N LEU A 66 3.48 12.36 8.62
CA LEU A 66 3.84 11.29 9.56
C LEU A 66 3.97 11.82 10.98
N THR A 67 3.47 11.06 11.96
CA THR A 67 3.84 11.24 13.38
C THR A 67 5.36 11.08 13.53
N ASP A 68 5.93 11.53 14.64
CA ASP A 68 7.40 11.47 14.85
C ASP A 68 7.94 10.02 14.83
N ASN A 69 7.12 9.06 15.20
CA ASN A 69 7.44 7.63 15.19
C ASN A 69 6.79 6.87 14.03
N GLY A 70 6.11 7.59 13.12
CA GLY A 70 5.43 7.02 11.98
C GLY A 70 6.38 6.43 10.94
N THR A 71 5.83 5.52 10.13
CA THR A 71 6.55 4.85 9.04
C THR A 71 5.85 5.02 7.71
N ILE A 72 6.63 4.93 6.64
CA ILE A 72 6.12 4.93 5.27
C ILE A 72 6.57 3.67 4.54
N TRP A 73 5.65 3.12 3.75
CA TRP A 73 5.86 2.01 2.84
C TRP A 73 5.58 2.47 1.43
N VAL A 74 6.54 2.29 0.53
CA VAL A 74 6.40 2.73 -0.87
C VAL A 74 6.63 1.55 -1.78
N SER A 75 5.61 1.18 -2.57
CA SER A 75 5.76 0.15 -3.60
C SER A 75 6.32 0.73 -4.89
N GLY A 76 7.03 -0.11 -5.64
CA GLY A 76 7.60 0.27 -6.92
C GLY A 76 8.20 -0.90 -7.67
N THR A 77 8.60 -0.63 -8.89
CA THR A 77 9.40 -1.52 -9.73
C THR A 77 10.82 -1.01 -9.84
N PHE A 78 11.72 -1.76 -10.46
CA PHE A 78 13.09 -1.30 -10.65
C PHE A 78 13.19 0.01 -11.46
N HIS A 79 12.14 0.41 -12.18
CA HIS A 79 12.14 1.63 -12.97
C HIS A 79 12.07 2.91 -12.12
N ASN A 80 11.39 2.84 -10.96
CA ASN A 80 11.16 4.04 -10.13
C ASN A 80 11.71 3.92 -8.70
N ILE A 81 11.92 2.71 -8.19
CA ILE A 81 12.21 2.50 -6.76
C ILE A 81 13.54 3.13 -6.33
N PHE A 82 14.54 3.18 -7.20
CA PHE A 82 15.83 3.79 -6.90
C PHE A 82 15.74 5.32 -6.76
N SER A 83 14.97 5.97 -7.63
CA SER A 83 14.68 7.40 -7.52
C SER A 83 13.90 7.73 -6.25
N VAL A 84 12.93 6.90 -5.89
CA VAL A 84 12.19 7.02 -4.64
C VAL A 84 13.13 6.88 -3.45
N ALA A 85 14.02 5.87 -3.43
CA ALA A 85 14.98 5.65 -2.35
C ALA A 85 15.95 6.83 -2.19
N GLN A 86 16.45 7.38 -3.29
CA GLN A 86 17.29 8.59 -3.29
C GLN A 86 16.54 9.76 -2.68
N SER A 87 15.34 10.07 -3.17
CA SER A 87 14.50 11.16 -2.67
C SER A 87 14.17 11.00 -1.18
N MET A 88 13.89 9.79 -0.71
CA MET A 88 13.68 9.52 0.71
C MET A 88 14.91 9.84 1.54
N THR A 89 16.10 9.47 1.05
CA THR A 89 17.38 9.74 1.74
C THR A 89 17.67 11.26 1.81
N GLU A 90 17.49 11.97 0.71
CA GLU A 90 17.66 13.43 0.62
C GLU A 90 16.71 14.17 1.57
N LEU A 91 15.47 13.69 1.71
CA LEU A 91 14.47 14.26 2.61
C LEU A 91 14.66 13.86 4.09
N GLY A 92 15.68 13.05 4.42
CA GLY A 92 15.99 12.66 5.80
C GLY A 92 15.14 11.53 6.38
N TYR A 93 14.47 10.75 5.55
CA TYR A 93 13.92 9.48 5.99
C TYR A 93 15.04 8.48 6.33
N LYS A 94 14.78 7.54 7.22
CA LYS A 94 15.67 6.41 7.47
C LYS A 94 15.05 5.14 6.88
N ILE A 95 15.56 4.69 5.74
CA ILE A 95 15.17 3.42 5.13
C ILE A 95 15.58 2.28 6.08
N LEU A 96 14.64 1.39 6.36
CA LEU A 96 14.79 0.21 7.20
C LEU A 96 15.02 -1.05 6.36
N ASN A 97 14.18 -1.27 5.34
CA ASN A 97 14.27 -2.40 4.44
C ASN A 97 13.92 -2.00 2.99
N CYS A 98 14.48 -2.73 2.05
CA CYS A 98 13.96 -2.86 0.69
C CYS A 98 13.46 -4.29 0.52
N ILE A 99 12.15 -4.48 0.61
CA ILE A 99 11.53 -5.80 0.54
C ILE A 99 11.31 -6.17 -0.92
N THR A 100 11.69 -7.39 -1.28
CA THR A 100 11.43 -7.98 -2.60
C THR A 100 10.14 -8.79 -2.53
N TRP A 101 9.09 -8.32 -3.17
CA TRP A 101 7.87 -9.10 -3.35
C TRP A 101 7.98 -9.92 -4.62
N GLN A 102 8.18 -11.25 -4.46
CA GLN A 102 8.24 -12.22 -5.54
C GLN A 102 6.84 -12.68 -5.95
N LYS A 103 6.53 -12.56 -7.24
CA LYS A 103 5.27 -13.01 -7.84
C LYS A 103 5.41 -14.45 -8.33
N ASN A 104 4.44 -15.30 -7.98
CA ASN A 104 4.47 -16.71 -8.39
C ASN A 104 4.27 -16.90 -9.90
N ASN A 105 3.50 -16.02 -10.54
CA ASN A 105 3.13 -16.11 -11.96
C ASN A 105 3.39 -14.77 -12.66
N PRO A 106 4.66 -14.40 -12.92
CA PRO A 106 4.97 -13.17 -13.65
C PRO A 106 4.61 -13.32 -15.13
N PRO A 107 4.25 -12.22 -15.81
CA PRO A 107 4.06 -12.24 -17.27
C PRO A 107 5.39 -12.56 -17.96
N PRO A 108 5.38 -13.33 -19.08
CA PRO A 108 6.61 -13.68 -19.80
C PRO A 108 7.26 -12.45 -20.43
N ASN A 109 8.58 -12.51 -20.58
CA ASN A 109 9.32 -11.53 -21.38
C ASN A 109 9.20 -11.87 -22.87
N LEU A 110 8.46 -11.06 -23.61
CA LEU A 110 8.22 -11.29 -25.04
C LEU A 110 9.45 -11.10 -25.92
N SER A 111 10.41 -10.29 -25.49
CA SER A 111 11.62 -10.03 -26.28
C SER A 111 12.62 -11.17 -26.20
N CYS A 112 12.56 -12.02 -25.17
CA CYS A 112 13.52 -13.09 -24.86
C CYS A 112 15.00 -12.63 -24.80
N ARG A 113 15.24 -11.33 -24.47
CA ARG A 113 16.58 -10.73 -24.46
C ARG A 113 17.11 -10.39 -23.08
N TYR A 114 16.28 -10.56 -22.03
CA TYR A 114 16.63 -10.35 -20.62
C TYR A 114 15.74 -11.22 -19.73
N PHE A 115 16.07 -11.29 -18.45
CA PHE A 115 15.31 -12.10 -17.51
C PHE A 115 13.89 -11.56 -17.32
N THR A 116 12.92 -12.45 -17.11
CA THR A 116 11.54 -12.09 -16.81
C THR A 116 11.47 -11.33 -15.47
N HIS A 117 10.83 -10.16 -15.47
CA HIS A 117 10.59 -9.40 -14.24
C HIS A 117 9.55 -10.11 -13.38
N SER A 118 9.99 -10.74 -12.31
CA SER A 118 9.16 -11.53 -11.41
C SER A 118 8.95 -10.86 -10.04
N THR A 119 9.52 -9.67 -9.84
CA THR A 119 9.51 -9.00 -8.54
C THR A 119 9.01 -7.56 -8.64
N GLU A 120 8.42 -7.09 -7.53
CA GLU A 120 8.26 -5.68 -7.21
C GLU A 120 9.00 -5.39 -5.90
N PHE A 121 9.31 -4.13 -5.66
CA PHE A 121 10.03 -3.70 -4.47
C PHE A 121 9.12 -2.89 -3.57
N ILE A 122 9.37 -2.98 -2.25
CA ILE A 122 8.66 -2.20 -1.26
C ILE A 122 9.70 -1.61 -0.30
N LEU A 123 9.88 -0.30 -0.36
CA LEU A 123 10.72 0.41 0.60
C LEU A 123 9.95 0.63 1.87
N TRP A 124 10.54 0.27 3.00
CA TRP A 124 10.06 0.59 4.32
C TRP A 124 11.01 1.58 4.99
N ALA A 125 10.47 2.70 5.43
CA ALA A 125 11.26 3.73 6.07
C ALA A 125 10.52 4.35 7.26
N LYS A 126 11.28 4.89 8.21
CA LYS A 126 10.78 5.73 9.29
C LYS A 126 11.07 7.20 9.03
N LYS A 127 10.30 8.11 9.64
CA LYS A 127 10.35 9.55 9.41
C LYS A 127 11.75 10.14 9.55
N SER A 128 12.55 9.63 10.49
CA SER A 128 13.94 10.08 10.72
C SER A 128 14.78 9.00 11.40
N ALA A 129 16.08 9.17 11.47
CA ALA A 129 16.97 8.27 12.22
C ALA A 129 16.62 8.20 13.72
N LYS A 130 16.07 9.28 14.30
CA LYS A 130 15.69 9.38 15.72
C LYS A 130 14.34 8.75 16.03
N SER A 131 13.48 8.50 15.05
CA SER A 131 12.14 7.93 15.24
C SER A 131 12.21 6.55 15.89
N LYS A 132 11.32 6.31 16.86
CA LYS A 132 11.15 5.02 17.55
C LYS A 132 9.92 4.31 16.98
N HIS A 133 10.03 3.83 15.72
CA HIS A 133 8.93 3.20 15.01
C HIS A 133 8.46 1.91 15.70
N TYR A 134 7.18 1.60 15.51
CA TYR A 134 6.62 0.33 15.93
C TYR A 134 6.94 -0.76 14.90
N PHE A 135 7.32 -1.95 15.38
CA PHE A 135 7.44 -3.18 14.60
C PHE A 135 6.92 -4.37 15.42
N ASN A 136 5.94 -5.06 14.88
CA ASN A 136 5.34 -6.24 15.53
C ASN A 136 6.19 -7.49 15.26
N TYR A 137 7.36 -7.54 15.90
CA TYR A 137 8.35 -8.60 15.71
C TYR A 137 7.79 -9.99 16.01
N ASP A 138 7.08 -10.14 17.12
CA ASP A 138 6.58 -11.45 17.57
C ASP A 138 5.52 -12.00 16.61
N LEU A 139 4.59 -11.15 16.14
CA LEU A 139 3.61 -11.53 15.13
C LEU A 139 4.29 -11.90 13.81
N MET A 140 5.25 -11.11 13.35
CA MET A 140 5.97 -11.40 12.10
C MET A 140 6.75 -12.71 12.19
N LYS A 141 7.35 -13.00 13.34
CA LYS A 141 8.01 -14.26 13.62
C LYS A 141 7.02 -15.44 13.64
N SER A 142 5.86 -15.27 14.27
CA SER A 142 4.79 -16.28 14.29
C SER A 142 4.28 -16.61 12.89
N ILE A 143 3.95 -15.59 12.10
CA ILE A 143 3.53 -15.74 10.70
C ILE A 143 4.57 -16.49 9.87
N ASN A 144 5.86 -16.34 10.18
CA ASN A 144 6.97 -17.00 9.51
C ASN A 144 7.37 -18.33 10.16
N GLY A 145 6.44 -19.02 10.78
CA GLY A 145 6.67 -20.36 11.35
C GLY A 145 7.64 -20.39 12.53
N GLY A 146 7.68 -19.33 13.34
CA GLY A 146 8.51 -19.22 14.54
C GLY A 146 9.93 -18.74 14.27
N THR A 147 10.29 -18.44 13.01
CA THR A 147 11.61 -17.88 12.63
C THR A 147 11.48 -16.42 12.21
N GLN A 148 12.57 -15.66 12.31
CA GLN A 148 12.59 -14.26 11.90
C GLN A 148 12.21 -14.10 10.43
N MET A 149 11.23 -13.25 10.13
CA MET A 149 10.80 -12.98 8.76
C MET A 149 11.89 -12.21 8.00
N ARG A 150 12.13 -12.65 6.77
CA ARG A 150 13.12 -12.05 5.86
C ARG A 150 12.47 -11.02 4.96
N ASP A 151 13.28 -10.31 4.20
CA ASP A 151 12.90 -9.24 3.26
C ASP A 151 12.56 -9.72 1.83
N VAL A 152 12.48 -11.03 1.63
CA VAL A 152 11.92 -11.63 0.41
C VAL A 152 10.58 -12.27 0.73
N TRP A 153 9.51 -11.72 0.13
CA TRP A 153 8.14 -12.18 0.37
C TRP A 153 7.56 -12.84 -0.88
N THR A 154 7.26 -14.12 -0.79
CA THR A 154 6.50 -14.84 -1.81
C THR A 154 5.02 -14.76 -1.47
N LEU A 155 4.29 -13.83 -2.11
CA LEU A 155 2.87 -13.62 -1.91
C LEU A 155 2.14 -13.67 -3.26
N PRO A 156 0.89 -14.18 -3.27
CA PRO A 156 0.11 -14.24 -4.50
C PRO A 156 -0.15 -12.83 -5.05
N ALA A 157 -0.29 -12.75 -6.36
CA ALA A 157 -0.89 -11.59 -7.00
C ALA A 157 -2.38 -11.49 -6.64
N ILE A 158 -3.01 -10.38 -7.04
CA ILE A 158 -4.43 -10.13 -6.76
C ILE A 158 -5.33 -11.29 -7.20
N ALA A 159 -6.19 -11.74 -6.31
CA ALA A 159 -7.15 -12.80 -6.57
C ALA A 159 -8.43 -12.28 -7.28
N LYS A 160 -9.20 -13.17 -7.92
CA LYS A 160 -10.43 -12.80 -8.61
C LYS A 160 -11.47 -12.18 -7.67
N TRP A 161 -11.61 -12.71 -6.46
CA TRP A 161 -12.57 -12.22 -5.46
C TRP A 161 -12.27 -10.80 -4.97
N GLU A 162 -11.03 -10.35 -5.07
CA GLU A 162 -10.64 -8.97 -4.73
C GLU A 162 -11.11 -7.93 -5.77
N LYS A 163 -11.70 -8.37 -6.87
CA LYS A 163 -12.16 -7.56 -8.01
C LYS A 163 -13.68 -7.52 -8.13
N SER A 164 -14.41 -7.82 -7.06
CA SER A 164 -15.89 -7.86 -7.04
C SER A 164 -16.52 -6.56 -7.54
N CYS A 165 -15.98 -5.42 -7.13
CA CYS A 165 -16.49 -4.08 -7.48
C CYS A 165 -15.81 -3.46 -8.72
N GLY A 166 -15.06 -4.24 -9.51
CA GLY A 166 -14.39 -3.72 -10.70
C GLY A 166 -12.91 -4.06 -10.80
N LYS A 167 -12.23 -3.50 -11.80
CA LYS A 167 -10.80 -3.75 -12.05
C LYS A 167 -10.03 -2.44 -12.00
N HIS A 168 -9.10 -2.35 -11.08
CA HIS A 168 -8.07 -1.32 -11.12
C HIS A 168 -6.79 -1.91 -11.76
N PRO A 169 -6.12 -1.21 -12.68
CA PRO A 169 -5.01 -1.78 -13.46
C PRO A 169 -3.80 -2.19 -12.63
N THR A 170 -3.56 -1.51 -11.51
CA THR A 170 -2.39 -1.72 -10.63
C THR A 170 -2.79 -2.11 -9.21
N GLN A 171 -4.00 -2.64 -9.00
CA GLN A 171 -4.48 -3.01 -7.67
C GLN A 171 -3.49 -3.95 -6.96
N LYS A 172 -3.11 -3.62 -5.73
CA LYS A 172 -2.26 -4.47 -4.89
C LYS A 172 -3.08 -5.55 -4.19
N PRO A 173 -2.50 -6.75 -3.94
CA PRO A 173 -3.21 -7.83 -3.28
C PRO A 173 -3.39 -7.55 -1.78
N LEU A 174 -4.55 -7.92 -1.26
CA LEU A 174 -4.91 -7.72 0.15
C LEU A 174 -3.93 -8.40 1.13
N PRO A 175 -3.40 -9.61 0.88
CA PRO A 175 -2.40 -10.23 1.75
C PRO A 175 -1.13 -9.40 1.95
N LEU A 176 -0.69 -8.69 0.91
CA LEU A 176 0.47 -7.82 0.97
C LEU A 176 0.23 -6.64 1.92
N LEU A 177 -0.88 -5.92 1.71
CA LEU A 177 -1.24 -4.77 2.53
C LEU A 177 -1.52 -5.18 3.98
N SER A 178 -2.15 -6.33 4.19
CA SER A 178 -2.40 -6.85 5.53
C SER A 178 -1.11 -7.12 6.30
N ARG A 179 -0.11 -7.73 5.65
CA ARG A 179 1.20 -7.95 6.26
C ARG A 179 1.90 -6.65 6.63
N ILE A 180 1.91 -5.67 5.73
CA ILE A 180 2.48 -4.33 5.95
C ILE A 180 1.82 -3.65 7.17
N ILE A 181 0.49 -3.64 7.21
CA ILE A 181 -0.30 -3.02 8.28
C ILE A 181 -0.02 -3.72 9.62
N LEU A 182 -0.08 -5.05 9.65
CA LEU A 182 0.18 -5.83 10.87
C LEU A 182 1.61 -5.67 11.38
N ALA A 183 2.58 -5.51 10.48
CA ALA A 183 3.98 -5.32 10.85
C ALA A 183 4.24 -3.98 11.53
N SER A 184 3.58 -2.90 11.11
CA SER A 184 4.00 -1.54 11.43
C SER A 184 2.95 -0.67 12.10
N THR A 185 1.77 -1.24 12.48
CA THR A 185 0.69 -0.49 13.14
C THR A 185 0.04 -1.29 14.25
N LYS A 186 -0.57 -0.58 15.19
CA LYS A 186 -1.47 -1.10 16.24
C LYS A 186 -2.93 -0.90 15.83
N GLU A 187 -3.84 -1.53 16.54
CA GLU A 187 -5.27 -1.24 16.39
C GLU A 187 -5.55 0.24 16.66
N ASN A 188 -6.50 0.80 15.91
CA ASN A 188 -6.89 2.20 15.91
C ASN A 188 -5.84 3.20 15.40
N ASP A 189 -4.64 2.76 14.98
CA ASP A 189 -3.68 3.64 14.31
C ASP A 189 -4.26 4.20 13.01
N TRP A 190 -3.86 5.42 12.67
CA TRP A 190 -4.25 6.09 11.44
C TRP A 190 -3.31 5.78 10.27
N ILE A 191 -3.90 5.35 9.18
CA ILE A 191 -3.19 5.01 7.94
C ILE A 191 -3.62 5.96 6.82
N LEU A 192 -2.65 6.52 6.11
CA LEU A 192 -2.86 7.32 4.90
C LEU A 192 -2.42 6.53 3.67
N ASP A 193 -3.21 6.61 2.60
CA ASP A 193 -2.79 6.21 1.25
C ASP A 193 -3.02 7.38 0.28
N PRO A 194 -1.95 8.10 -0.11
CA PRO A 194 -2.07 9.27 -0.99
C PRO A 194 -2.31 8.90 -2.47
N PHE A 195 -2.26 7.61 -2.82
CA PHE A 195 -2.50 7.06 -4.16
C PHE A 195 -3.46 5.86 -4.07
N SER A 196 -4.63 6.09 -3.47
CA SER A 196 -5.49 5.03 -2.95
C SER A 196 -6.04 4.06 -4.01
N GLY A 197 -6.20 4.50 -5.26
CA GLY A 197 -6.72 3.67 -6.35
C GLY A 197 -8.03 3.00 -5.96
N SER A 198 -8.06 1.67 -6.01
CA SER A 198 -9.21 0.86 -5.58
C SER A 198 -9.31 0.67 -4.06
N SER A 199 -8.51 1.38 -3.26
CA SER A 199 -8.50 1.37 -1.79
C SER A 199 -8.22 0.02 -1.13
N THR A 200 -7.33 -0.79 -1.68
CA THR A 200 -6.96 -2.06 -1.01
C THR A 200 -6.35 -1.81 0.36
N THR A 201 -5.58 -0.72 0.53
CA THR A 201 -5.06 -0.27 1.83
C THR A 201 -6.20 0.02 2.80
N GLY A 202 -7.26 0.70 2.36
CA GLY A 202 -8.43 1.01 3.17
C GLY A 202 -9.23 -0.23 3.57
N ILE A 203 -9.39 -1.20 2.66
CA ILE A 203 -10.01 -2.48 2.94
C ILE A 203 -9.21 -3.24 4.00
N ALA A 204 -7.89 -3.39 3.81
CA ALA A 204 -7.01 -4.04 4.77
C ALA A 204 -7.06 -3.35 6.15
N SER A 205 -7.01 -2.02 6.18
CA SER A 205 -7.11 -1.22 7.41
C SER A 205 -8.42 -1.49 8.15
N THR A 206 -9.55 -1.44 7.45
CA THR A 206 -10.89 -1.66 8.04
C THR A 206 -11.04 -3.09 8.56
N VAL A 207 -10.57 -4.09 7.82
CA VAL A 207 -10.63 -5.50 8.24
C VAL A 207 -9.78 -5.75 9.47
N LEU A 208 -8.65 -5.06 9.59
CA LEU A 208 -7.68 -5.21 10.68
C LEU A 208 -7.88 -4.22 11.84
N GLY A 209 -8.98 -3.44 11.87
CA GLY A 209 -9.28 -2.52 12.97
C GLY A 209 -8.40 -1.26 13.01
N ARG A 210 -7.90 -0.79 11.87
CA ARG A 210 -7.18 0.48 11.72
C ARG A 210 -8.07 1.55 11.13
N ARG A 211 -7.75 2.81 11.38
CA ARG A 211 -8.40 3.97 10.77
C ARG A 211 -7.71 4.30 9.45
N PHE A 212 -8.46 4.80 8.48
CA PHE A 212 -7.93 4.98 7.14
C PHE A 212 -8.41 6.28 6.49
N LEU A 213 -7.49 6.96 5.83
CA LEU A 213 -7.76 8.02 4.87
C LEU A 213 -7.08 7.69 3.54
N GLY A 214 -7.82 7.66 2.45
CA GLY A 214 -7.30 7.49 1.09
C GLY A 214 -7.57 8.72 0.25
N LEU A 215 -6.61 9.10 -0.58
CA LEU A 215 -6.76 10.14 -1.60
C LEU A 215 -6.77 9.50 -2.97
N GLU A 216 -7.78 9.82 -3.78
CA GLU A 216 -7.92 9.34 -5.15
C GLU A 216 -8.42 10.49 -6.04
N ARG A 217 -7.77 10.66 -7.19
CA ARG A 217 -8.10 11.72 -8.14
C ARG A 217 -9.13 11.28 -9.17
N GLU A 218 -9.06 10.03 -9.61
CA GLU A 218 -9.93 9.51 -10.65
C GLU A 218 -11.28 9.10 -10.06
N THR A 219 -12.36 9.75 -10.49
CA THR A 219 -13.70 9.52 -9.97
C THR A 219 -14.14 8.05 -10.05
N GLU A 220 -13.79 7.35 -11.13
CA GLU A 220 -14.10 5.93 -11.30
C GLU A 220 -13.51 5.08 -10.17
N PHE A 221 -12.26 5.32 -9.81
CA PHE A 221 -11.59 4.57 -8.74
C PHE A 221 -12.09 5.00 -7.36
N LEU A 222 -12.46 6.26 -7.18
CA LEU A 222 -13.10 6.72 -5.97
C LEU A 222 -14.45 6.03 -5.72
N GLU A 223 -15.29 5.91 -6.75
CA GLU A 223 -16.58 5.20 -6.62
C GLU A 223 -16.38 3.70 -6.37
N MET A 224 -15.40 3.08 -7.04
CA MET A 224 -15.01 1.69 -6.75
C MET A 224 -14.57 1.52 -5.29
N SER A 225 -13.78 2.44 -4.77
CA SER A 225 -13.32 2.44 -3.37
C SER A 225 -14.48 2.54 -2.38
N LYS A 226 -15.45 3.41 -2.68
CA LYS A 226 -16.67 3.55 -1.86
C LYS A 226 -17.50 2.28 -1.87
N ALA A 227 -17.71 1.66 -3.05
CA ALA A 227 -18.46 0.41 -3.19
C ALA A 227 -17.80 -0.73 -2.39
N ARG A 228 -16.49 -0.91 -2.51
CA ARG A 228 -15.72 -1.91 -1.75
C ARG A 228 -15.82 -1.69 -0.23
N ARG A 229 -15.78 -0.44 0.21
CA ARG A 229 -15.92 -0.11 1.63
C ARG A 229 -17.34 -0.35 2.12
N GLU A 230 -18.36 -0.09 1.30
CA GLU A 230 -19.76 -0.35 1.64
C GLU A 230 -20.03 -1.83 1.87
N GLU A 231 -19.43 -2.73 1.06
CA GLU A 231 -19.51 -4.18 1.26
C GLU A 231 -19.06 -4.59 2.68
N LEU A 232 -18.04 -3.93 3.24
CA LEU A 232 -17.52 -4.26 4.58
C LEU A 232 -18.43 -3.86 5.74
N LYS A 233 -19.52 -3.11 5.51
CA LYS A 233 -20.57 -2.89 6.51
C LYS A 233 -21.33 -4.19 6.80
N ASN A 234 -21.36 -5.11 5.85
CA ASN A 234 -21.85 -6.45 6.08
C ASN A 234 -20.82 -7.28 6.88
N ILE A 235 -21.19 -7.65 8.10
CA ILE A 235 -20.29 -8.34 9.03
C ILE A 235 -19.81 -9.69 8.48
N GLN A 236 -20.67 -10.40 7.74
CA GLN A 236 -20.33 -11.70 7.15
C GLN A 236 -19.27 -11.53 6.05
N ILE A 237 -19.41 -10.50 5.20
CA ILE A 237 -18.42 -10.17 4.17
C ILE A 237 -17.10 -9.77 4.81
N LYS A 238 -17.14 -8.95 5.86
CA LYS A 238 -15.93 -8.55 6.60
C LYS A 238 -15.21 -9.75 7.21
N GLN A 239 -15.96 -10.71 7.77
CA GLN A 239 -15.41 -11.95 8.31
C GLN A 239 -14.79 -12.83 7.22
N ASP A 240 -15.42 -12.94 6.04
CA ASP A 240 -14.87 -13.69 4.90
C ASP A 240 -13.55 -13.09 4.42
N TYR A 241 -13.48 -11.76 4.30
CA TYR A 241 -12.22 -11.06 3.99
C TYR A 241 -11.14 -11.38 5.02
N TYR A 242 -11.48 -11.32 6.30
CA TYR A 242 -10.56 -11.64 7.38
C TYR A 242 -10.05 -13.09 7.29
N GLN A 243 -10.94 -14.06 7.10
CA GLN A 243 -10.56 -15.47 6.95
C GLN A 243 -9.63 -15.71 5.76
N ARG A 244 -9.86 -14.99 4.65
CA ARG A 244 -9.04 -15.12 3.44
C ARG A 244 -7.61 -14.57 3.64
N ILE A 245 -7.43 -13.55 4.45
CA ILE A 245 -6.11 -13.00 4.75
C ILE A 245 -5.43 -13.72 5.92
N SER A 246 -6.16 -14.34 6.82
CA SER A 246 -5.63 -14.98 8.04
C SER A 246 -4.57 -16.04 7.74
N LYS A 247 -4.73 -16.79 6.65
CA LYS A 247 -3.73 -17.78 6.20
C LYS A 247 -2.38 -17.20 5.80
N TYR A 248 -2.32 -15.88 5.52
CA TYR A 248 -1.09 -15.16 5.18
C TYR A 248 -0.59 -14.29 6.31
N ALA A 249 -1.40 -14.10 7.34
CA ALA A 249 -1.17 -13.18 8.44
C ALA A 249 -1.35 -13.85 9.80
N ASP A 250 -1.17 -15.15 9.95
CA ASP A 250 -1.45 -15.99 11.16
C ASP A 250 -2.12 -15.21 12.32
N THR A 251 -3.41 -14.96 12.15
CA THR A 251 -4.20 -14.13 13.05
C THR A 251 -4.79 -14.92 14.21
N LYS A 252 -4.30 -16.15 14.45
CA LYS A 252 -4.77 -17.00 15.57
C LYS A 252 -4.63 -16.35 16.94
N CYS A 253 -3.76 -15.32 17.04
CA CYS A 253 -3.59 -14.53 18.25
C CYS A 253 -4.55 -13.35 18.37
N MET A 254 -5.34 -13.02 17.36
CA MET A 254 -6.36 -11.98 17.44
C MET A 254 -7.70 -12.60 17.83
N ASN A 255 -8.19 -12.32 19.03
CA ASN A 255 -9.56 -12.65 19.44
C ASN A 255 -10.55 -11.79 18.63
N ILE A 256 -10.98 -12.32 17.48
CA ILE A 256 -11.87 -11.64 16.51
C ILE A 256 -13.27 -11.41 17.09
N PHE A 257 -13.64 -12.12 18.15
CA PHE A 257 -14.97 -12.05 18.77
C PHE A 257 -15.14 -10.84 19.71
N GLU A 258 -14.08 -10.11 20.02
CA GLU A 258 -14.16 -8.79 20.63
C GLU A 258 -14.00 -7.70 19.58
N VAL A 259 -14.92 -7.64 18.62
CA VAL A 259 -15.13 -6.43 17.82
C VAL A 259 -15.79 -5.41 18.75
N ARG A 260 -14.99 -4.72 19.56
CA ARG A 260 -15.44 -3.47 20.16
C ARG A 260 -15.64 -2.51 18.98
N GLU A 261 -16.87 -2.10 18.76
CA GLU A 261 -17.09 -0.93 17.92
C GLU A 261 -16.18 0.17 18.44
N PRO A 262 -15.41 0.86 17.57
CA PRO A 262 -14.62 2.00 18.03
C PRO A 262 -15.61 2.93 18.71
N GLU A 263 -15.32 3.30 19.98
CA GLU A 263 -16.12 4.30 20.67
C GLU A 263 -16.26 5.52 19.75
N PRO A 264 -17.47 6.04 19.58
CA PRO A 264 -17.67 7.21 18.75
C PRO A 264 -16.77 8.32 19.28
N TYR A 265 -15.87 8.79 18.44
CA TYR A 265 -14.97 9.90 18.78
C TYR A 265 -15.83 11.17 18.92
N TYR A 266 -16.28 11.44 20.13
CA TYR A 266 -16.84 12.73 20.52
C TYR A 266 -15.69 13.68 20.85
N GLY A 267 -15.40 14.59 19.95
CA GLY A 267 -14.61 15.75 20.27
C GLY A 267 -13.32 15.94 19.50
N ARG A 268 -13.44 16.56 18.38
CA ARG A 268 -12.89 17.89 18.04
C ARG A 268 -13.64 18.32 16.79
N ASP A 269 -14.42 19.34 16.93
CA ASP A 269 -15.09 19.99 15.82
C ASP A 269 -14.06 20.34 14.75
N LEU A 270 -14.23 19.76 13.57
CA LEU A 270 -13.58 20.24 12.37
C LEU A 270 -14.28 21.53 12.00
N GLU A 271 -13.79 22.66 12.46
CA GLU A 271 -14.12 23.95 11.85
C GLU A 271 -13.52 23.90 10.44
N ILE A 272 -14.42 23.73 9.47
CA ILE A 272 -14.15 23.92 8.05
C ILE A 272 -14.48 25.38 7.79
N GLU A 273 -13.45 26.24 7.68
CA GLU A 273 -13.53 27.52 6.98
C GLU A 273 -13.26 27.32 5.49
#